data_557a578d82189b0a4b7203609a632985
#
_entry.id   557a578d82189b0a4b7203609a632985
#
_cell.length_a   1.000
_cell.length_b   1.000
_cell.length_c   1.000
_cell.angle_alpha   90.00
_cell.angle_beta   90.00
_cell.angle_gamma   90.00
#
_symmetry.space_group_name_H-M   'P 1'
#
loop_
_entity.id
_entity.type
_entity.pdbx_description
1 polymer ?
#
loop_
_entity_poly.entity_id
_entity_poly.type
_entity_poly.pdbx_seq_one_letter_code
_entity_poly.pdbx_strand_id
1 'polypeptide(L)'
;HHCSHFRRFREGVLFMIYSVNYMDLAEKIDPLAFIRYLKKTGWEAFPTKKNGIEIYQLENTNGFFQVNIPTKNFFSDYKEAIYRSVQTVAQAEGKTEEQTLLYLLNPNTDILKIRLDKANVEAGNILFDDAIRMYDNAKKLLAAAAMDVLHPKKYHRGRMDEAVSKFVASCRFGQTEVGSYIVSVVCPFAELNDKDEYTQLSIFSDEERCADSLTRQVTNRVMNSIDCIKKSIDATRNDRQEQHNAEDIISANFY
;
A
#
# COMPACT_ATOMS: atom_id res chain seq x y z
N HIS A 1 -4.79 12.57 -26.98
CA HIS A 1 -3.53 12.50 -27.75
C HIS A 1 -2.39 12.25 -26.76
N HIS A 2 -1.93 10.99 -26.68
CA HIS A 2 -0.74 10.61 -25.93
C HIS A 2 0.49 11.09 -26.69
N CYS A 3 1.19 12.10 -26.17
CA CYS A 3 2.46 12.56 -26.71
C CYS A 3 3.57 11.71 -26.11
N SER A 4 3.98 10.65 -26.81
CA SER A 4 5.17 9.88 -26.49
C SER A 4 6.39 10.64 -27.01
N HIS A 5 7.24 11.15 -26.12
CA HIS A 5 8.51 11.74 -26.50
C HIS A 5 9.57 10.67 -26.61
N PHE A 6 10.03 10.39 -27.84
CA PHE A 6 11.19 9.55 -28.10
C PHE A 6 12.45 10.39 -28.03
N ARG A 7 13.37 10.08 -27.09
CA ARG A 7 14.74 10.60 -27.15
C ARG A 7 15.69 9.48 -27.59
N ARG A 8 16.40 9.71 -28.70
CA ARG A 8 17.43 8.81 -29.21
C ARG A 8 18.76 9.19 -28.58
N PHE A 9 19.32 8.32 -27.76
CA PHE A 9 20.69 8.45 -27.28
C PHE A 9 21.66 7.71 -28.20
N ARG A 10 22.94 8.16 -28.24
CA ARG A 10 23.99 7.77 -29.20
C ARG A 10 24.39 6.29 -29.19
N GLU A 11 23.83 5.45 -28.35
CA GLU A 11 24.18 4.01 -28.22
C GLU A 11 23.03 3.05 -28.54
N GLY A 12 22.09 3.43 -29.36
CA GLY A 12 21.07 2.50 -29.91
C GLY A 12 20.04 1.97 -28.94
N VAL A 13 20.00 2.46 -27.69
CA VAL A 13 19.00 2.05 -26.69
C VAL A 13 17.78 2.96 -26.78
N LEU A 14 16.63 2.39 -27.13
CA LEU A 14 15.36 3.10 -27.19
C LEU A 14 14.72 3.09 -25.79
N PHE A 15 14.76 4.22 -25.09
CA PHE A 15 14.01 4.38 -23.85
C PHE A 15 12.64 5.00 -24.16
N MET A 16 11.58 4.27 -23.77
CA MET A 16 10.24 4.83 -23.74
C MET A 16 10.04 5.44 -22.36
N ILE A 17 10.15 6.77 -22.25
CA ILE A 17 9.88 7.49 -21.02
C ILE A 17 8.36 7.73 -20.96
N TYR A 18 7.65 6.95 -20.15
CA TYR A 18 6.30 7.30 -19.77
C TYR A 18 6.37 8.34 -18.64
N SER A 19 6.09 9.60 -18.96
CA SER A 19 5.81 10.58 -17.91
C SER A 19 4.39 10.31 -17.42
N VAL A 20 4.27 9.81 -16.19
CA VAL A 20 2.97 9.69 -15.53
C VAL A 20 2.48 11.11 -15.25
N ASN A 21 1.37 11.50 -15.84
CA ASN A 21 0.74 12.78 -15.53
C ASN A 21 -0.08 12.59 -14.23
N TYR A 22 0.43 13.06 -13.11
CA TYR A 22 -0.23 12.98 -11.81
C TYR A 22 -1.59 13.68 -11.77
N MET A 23 -1.79 14.69 -12.61
CA MET A 23 -3.10 15.32 -12.77
C MET A 23 -4.14 14.36 -13.36
N ASP A 24 -3.75 13.51 -14.32
CA ASP A 24 -4.67 12.52 -14.92
C ASP A 24 -5.00 11.39 -13.92
N LEU A 25 -4.10 11.13 -12.97
CA LEU A 25 -4.37 10.24 -11.86
C LEU A 25 -5.31 10.87 -10.83
N ALA A 26 -5.15 12.15 -10.55
CA ALA A 26 -6.01 12.88 -9.61
C ALA A 26 -7.48 12.90 -10.04
N GLU A 27 -7.75 12.93 -11.35
CA GLU A 27 -9.11 12.83 -11.89
C GLU A 27 -9.84 11.53 -11.51
N LYS A 28 -9.07 10.46 -11.27
CA LYS A 28 -9.62 9.13 -10.93
C LYS A 28 -9.90 8.94 -9.44
N ILE A 29 -9.51 9.89 -8.60
CA ILE A 29 -9.71 9.79 -7.15
C ILE A 29 -11.17 10.06 -6.84
N ASP A 30 -11.81 9.13 -6.11
CA ASP A 30 -13.16 9.34 -5.58
C ASP A 30 -13.10 10.37 -4.44
N PRO A 31 -13.92 11.46 -4.48
CA PRO A 31 -13.98 12.45 -3.42
C PRO A 31 -14.28 11.87 -2.05
N LEU A 32 -15.17 10.89 -1.97
CA LEU A 32 -15.52 10.24 -0.71
C LEU A 32 -14.36 9.41 -0.14
N ALA A 33 -13.58 8.77 -1.00
CA ALA A 33 -12.37 8.06 -0.58
C ALA A 33 -11.33 9.04 -0.04
N PHE A 34 -11.17 10.20 -0.68
CA PHE A 34 -10.27 11.25 -0.19
C PHE A 34 -10.70 11.78 1.18
N ILE A 35 -11.99 12.08 1.35
CA ILE A 35 -12.55 12.54 2.63
C ILE A 35 -12.33 11.50 3.73
N ARG A 36 -12.58 10.22 3.46
CA ARG A 36 -12.31 9.13 4.42
C ARG A 36 -10.82 9.06 4.80
N TYR A 37 -9.93 9.21 3.83
CA TYR A 37 -8.50 9.27 4.08
C TYR A 37 -8.14 10.41 5.02
N LEU A 38 -8.62 11.63 4.77
CA LEU A 38 -8.36 12.81 5.60
C LEU A 38 -8.83 12.59 7.05
N LYS A 39 -10.05 12.12 7.24
CA LYS A 39 -10.58 11.80 8.58
C LYS A 39 -9.72 10.76 9.31
N LYS A 40 -9.27 9.72 8.61
CA LYS A 40 -8.43 8.66 9.17
C LYS A 40 -7.02 9.16 9.54
N THR A 41 -6.49 10.12 8.83
CA THR A 41 -5.16 10.70 9.08
C THR A 41 -5.16 11.93 9.99
N GLY A 42 -6.30 12.21 10.64
CA GLY A 42 -6.39 13.22 11.70
C GLY A 42 -6.71 14.63 11.20
N TRP A 43 -7.12 14.78 9.92
CA TRP A 43 -7.61 16.06 9.44
C TRP A 43 -9.02 16.35 9.98
N GLU A 44 -9.22 17.57 10.47
CA GLU A 44 -10.48 18.02 11.03
C GLU A 44 -11.32 18.76 9.99
N ALA A 45 -12.63 18.45 9.97
CA ALA A 45 -13.56 19.12 9.08
C ALA A 45 -13.81 20.56 9.55
N PHE A 46 -13.68 21.51 8.65
CA PHE A 46 -13.99 22.92 8.90
C PHE A 46 -15.33 23.29 8.27
N PRO A 47 -16.27 23.88 9.04
CA PRO A 47 -17.58 24.25 8.52
C PRO A 47 -17.48 25.21 7.33
N THR A 48 -18.16 24.90 6.24
CA THR A 48 -18.23 25.77 5.05
C THR A 48 -19.68 25.98 4.63
N LYS A 49 -19.97 27.18 4.15
CA LYS A 49 -21.27 27.51 3.54
C LYS A 49 -21.27 27.27 2.01
N LYS A 50 -20.15 26.88 1.43
CA LYS A 50 -20.02 26.61 0.00
C LYS A 50 -20.56 25.22 -0.32
N ASN A 51 -21.65 25.17 -1.11
CA ASN A 51 -22.17 23.90 -1.60
C ASN A 51 -21.18 23.22 -2.55
N GLY A 52 -20.97 21.93 -2.35
CA GLY A 52 -20.15 21.11 -3.24
C GLY A 52 -18.64 21.11 -2.94
N ILE A 53 -18.22 21.71 -1.83
CA ILE A 53 -16.83 21.68 -1.37
C ILE A 53 -16.83 21.36 0.13
N GLU A 54 -15.99 20.43 0.56
CA GLU A 54 -15.65 20.21 1.96
C GLU A 54 -14.25 20.74 2.25
N ILE A 55 -14.07 21.35 3.42
CA ILE A 55 -12.81 21.92 3.87
C ILE A 55 -12.28 21.07 5.03
N TYR A 56 -11.02 20.69 4.96
CA TYR A 56 -10.31 20.00 6.02
C TYR A 56 -9.04 20.75 6.39
N GLN A 57 -8.72 20.73 7.67
CA GLN A 57 -7.56 21.41 8.25
C GLN A 57 -6.74 20.42 9.07
N LEU A 58 -5.42 20.60 9.07
CA LEU A 58 -4.49 19.87 9.91
C LEU A 58 -3.44 20.83 10.44
N GLU A 59 -3.24 20.84 11.75
CA GLU A 59 -2.13 21.51 12.41
C GLU A 59 -1.18 20.46 12.98
N ASN A 60 0.08 20.53 12.58
CA ASN A 60 1.12 19.63 13.06
C ASN A 60 2.46 20.35 13.16
N THR A 61 3.54 19.61 13.46
CA THR A 61 4.91 20.15 13.57
C THR A 61 5.41 20.80 12.27
N ASN A 62 4.84 20.48 11.13
CA ASN A 62 5.21 21.03 9.80
C ASN A 62 4.43 22.33 9.48
N GLY A 63 3.43 22.70 10.28
CA GLY A 63 2.64 23.90 10.11
C GLY A 63 1.14 23.68 10.09
N PHE A 64 0.43 24.70 9.63
CA PHE A 64 -1.03 24.67 9.41
C PHE A 64 -1.31 24.43 7.91
N PHE A 65 -2.15 23.46 7.63
CA PHE A 65 -2.53 23.08 6.28
C PHE A 65 -4.04 23.05 6.13
N GLN A 66 -4.50 23.43 4.95
CA GLN A 66 -5.92 23.38 4.60
C GLN A 66 -6.08 22.81 3.19
N VAL A 67 -7.05 21.93 3.02
CA VAL A 67 -7.46 21.39 1.72
C VAL A 67 -8.94 21.63 1.47
N ASN A 68 -9.28 21.83 0.20
CA ASN A 68 -10.64 22.04 -0.27
C ASN A 68 -10.99 20.90 -1.22
N ILE A 69 -11.85 20.00 -0.78
CA ILE A 69 -12.21 18.80 -1.53
C ILE A 69 -13.55 19.03 -2.25
N PRO A 70 -13.59 19.06 -3.58
CA PRO A 70 -14.83 19.05 -4.33
C PRO A 70 -15.57 17.73 -4.06
N THR A 71 -16.86 17.82 -3.66
CA THR A 71 -17.67 16.62 -3.35
C THR A 71 -18.20 15.92 -4.61
N LYS A 72 -18.02 16.54 -5.77
CA LYS A 72 -18.52 16.04 -7.06
C LYS A 72 -17.44 16.16 -8.14
N ASN A 73 -17.29 15.11 -8.92
CA ASN A 73 -16.27 14.99 -9.96
C ASN A 73 -16.60 15.69 -11.30
N PHE A 74 -17.79 16.25 -11.43
CA PHE A 74 -18.21 16.95 -12.66
C PHE A 74 -17.86 18.46 -12.69
N PHE A 75 -17.22 18.99 -11.65
CA PHE A 75 -16.71 20.36 -11.69
C PHE A 75 -15.56 20.47 -12.71
N SER A 76 -15.55 21.55 -13.49
CA SER A 76 -14.56 21.76 -14.55
C SER A 76 -13.12 21.84 -14.04
N ASP A 77 -12.93 22.27 -12.80
CA ASP A 77 -11.66 22.41 -12.10
C ASP A 77 -11.37 21.26 -11.12
N TYR A 78 -12.16 20.16 -11.18
CA TYR A 78 -12.04 19.03 -10.26
C TYR A 78 -10.62 18.47 -10.20
N LYS A 79 -10.06 18.19 -11.36
CA LYS A 79 -8.73 17.60 -11.53
C LYS A 79 -7.64 18.44 -10.85
N GLU A 80 -7.66 19.75 -11.11
CA GLU A 80 -6.72 20.70 -10.54
C GLU A 80 -6.90 20.85 -9.02
N ALA A 81 -8.15 20.91 -8.56
CA ALA A 81 -8.48 21.05 -7.15
C ALA A 81 -8.05 19.81 -6.34
N ILE A 82 -8.32 18.62 -6.85
CA ILE A 82 -7.87 17.36 -6.23
C ILE A 82 -6.35 17.27 -6.23
N TYR A 83 -5.69 17.57 -7.35
CA TYR A 83 -4.24 17.50 -7.42
C TYR A 83 -3.55 18.47 -6.44
N ARG A 84 -4.02 19.71 -6.33
CA ARG A 84 -3.54 20.67 -5.33
C ARG A 84 -3.74 20.13 -3.89
N SER A 85 -4.88 19.50 -3.65
CA SER A 85 -5.15 18.91 -2.33
C SER A 85 -4.21 17.74 -2.05
N VAL A 86 -3.88 16.90 -3.05
CA VAL A 86 -2.87 15.84 -2.95
C VAL A 86 -1.50 16.41 -2.58
N GLN A 87 -1.07 17.50 -3.24
CA GLN A 87 0.20 18.16 -2.95
C GLN A 87 0.25 18.69 -1.51
N THR A 88 -0.84 19.33 -1.07
CA THR A 88 -0.93 19.86 0.30
C THR A 88 -0.89 18.74 1.33
N VAL A 89 -1.59 17.64 1.10
CA VAL A 89 -1.58 16.46 2.00
C VAL A 89 -0.21 15.81 2.01
N ALA A 90 0.44 15.64 0.86
CA ALA A 90 1.78 15.10 0.77
C ALA A 90 2.77 15.93 1.61
N GLN A 91 2.74 17.25 1.48
CA GLN A 91 3.57 18.17 2.25
C GLN A 91 3.28 18.07 3.76
N ALA A 92 2.00 18.10 4.14
CA ALA A 92 1.59 18.05 5.55
C ALA A 92 2.03 16.76 6.25
N GLU A 93 1.96 15.63 5.53
CA GLU A 93 2.26 14.30 6.07
C GLU A 93 3.73 13.86 5.82
N GLY A 94 4.55 14.70 5.19
CA GLY A 94 5.95 14.38 4.85
C GLY A 94 6.08 13.22 3.87
N LYS A 95 5.11 13.06 2.98
CA LYS A 95 5.06 12.02 1.93
C LYS A 95 5.38 12.61 0.57
N THR A 96 5.69 11.75 -0.41
CA THR A 96 5.72 12.18 -1.81
C THR A 96 4.31 12.23 -2.40
N GLU A 97 4.13 13.01 -3.48
CA GLU A 97 2.85 13.05 -4.22
C GLU A 97 2.46 11.67 -4.73
N GLU A 98 3.42 10.87 -5.20
CA GLU A 98 3.23 9.51 -5.68
C GLU A 98 2.71 8.59 -4.58
N GLN A 99 3.28 8.68 -3.37
CA GLN A 99 2.83 7.89 -2.22
C GLN A 99 1.40 8.25 -1.85
N THR A 100 1.08 9.54 -1.80
CA THR A 100 -0.26 10.03 -1.47
C THR A 100 -1.28 9.59 -2.52
N LEU A 101 -0.95 9.72 -3.82
CA LEU A 101 -1.77 9.24 -4.93
C LEU A 101 -2.00 7.72 -4.84
N LEU A 102 -0.97 6.95 -4.53
CA LEU A 102 -1.09 5.49 -4.40
C LEU A 102 -2.14 5.10 -3.34
N TYR A 103 -2.14 5.78 -2.18
CA TYR A 103 -3.13 5.53 -1.13
C TYR A 103 -4.53 5.97 -1.54
N LEU A 104 -4.67 7.13 -2.18
CA LEU A 104 -5.97 7.67 -2.56
C LEU A 104 -6.62 6.90 -3.72
N LEU A 105 -5.81 6.37 -4.64
CA LEU A 105 -6.29 5.54 -5.75
C LEU A 105 -6.61 4.10 -5.33
N ASN A 106 -6.12 3.67 -4.17
CA ASN A 106 -6.34 2.32 -3.64
C ASN A 106 -6.92 2.36 -2.22
N PRO A 107 -8.10 2.97 -2.01
CA PRO A 107 -8.65 3.23 -0.68
C PRO A 107 -8.99 1.96 0.12
N ASN A 108 -9.31 0.86 -0.59
CA ASN A 108 -9.69 -0.42 -0.01
C ASN A 108 -8.58 -1.45 -0.18
N THR A 109 -7.35 -1.09 0.20
CA THR A 109 -6.19 -1.97 0.07
C THR A 109 -5.26 -1.80 1.24
N ASP A 110 -4.50 -2.86 1.55
CA ASP A 110 -3.27 -2.75 2.31
C ASP A 110 -2.08 -2.65 1.36
N ILE A 111 -1.10 -1.86 1.72
CA ILE A 111 0.11 -1.67 0.92
C ILE A 111 1.31 -2.09 1.76
N LEU A 112 1.96 -3.18 1.35
CA LEU A 112 3.22 -3.63 1.93
C LEU A 112 4.37 -3.06 1.11
N LYS A 113 5.34 -2.41 1.78
CA LYS A 113 6.56 -1.91 1.15
C LYS A 113 7.72 -2.84 1.48
N ILE A 114 8.33 -3.39 0.45
CA ILE A 114 9.49 -4.28 0.55
C ILE A 114 10.71 -3.52 0.03
N ARG A 115 11.64 -3.20 0.93
CA ARG A 115 12.89 -2.53 0.59
C ARG A 115 14.01 -3.55 0.49
N LEU A 116 14.73 -3.53 -0.62
CA LEU A 116 15.96 -4.26 -0.76
C LEU A 116 17.15 -3.33 -0.46
N ASP A 117 17.90 -3.68 0.59
CA ASP A 117 19.11 -2.97 1.00
C ASP A 117 20.31 -3.89 0.82
N LYS A 118 21.01 -3.73 -0.31
CA LYS A 118 22.24 -4.45 -0.64
C LYS A 118 23.29 -3.47 -1.13
N ALA A 119 24.58 -3.78 -0.91
CA ALA A 119 25.71 -2.97 -1.36
C ALA A 119 25.71 -2.68 -2.87
N ASN A 120 25.03 -3.49 -3.69
CA ASN A 120 24.93 -3.34 -5.14
C ASN A 120 23.67 -2.59 -5.59
N VAL A 121 22.81 -2.11 -4.65
CA VAL A 121 21.61 -1.33 -4.94
C VAL A 121 21.96 0.15 -4.77
N GLU A 122 22.82 0.65 -5.63
CA GLU A 122 23.11 2.07 -5.68
C GLU A 122 22.21 2.74 -6.71
N ALA A 123 21.69 3.91 -6.35
CA ALA A 123 20.86 4.74 -7.23
C ALA A 123 19.60 4.05 -7.83
N GLY A 124 19.00 3.10 -7.09
CA GLY A 124 17.74 2.48 -7.52
C GLY A 124 17.88 1.35 -8.54
N ASN A 125 19.11 0.90 -8.82
CA ASN A 125 19.37 -0.24 -9.71
C ASN A 125 19.42 -1.55 -8.92
N ILE A 126 18.92 -2.63 -9.52
CA ILE A 126 18.93 -3.97 -8.95
C ILE A 126 19.35 -4.99 -10.02
N LEU A 127 20.06 -6.03 -9.60
CA LEU A 127 20.36 -7.15 -10.49
C LEU A 127 19.08 -7.90 -10.86
N PHE A 128 18.98 -8.38 -12.10
CA PHE A 128 17.80 -9.12 -12.58
C PHE A 128 17.44 -10.30 -11.67
N ASP A 129 18.43 -11.12 -11.29
CA ASP A 129 18.18 -12.28 -10.43
C ASP A 129 17.68 -11.89 -9.05
N ASP A 130 18.17 -10.78 -8.49
CA ASP A 130 17.72 -10.28 -7.20
C ASP A 130 16.28 -9.74 -7.29
N ALA A 131 15.93 -9.05 -8.40
CA ALA A 131 14.56 -8.61 -8.66
C ALA A 131 13.60 -9.80 -8.75
N ILE A 132 13.92 -10.80 -9.58
CA ILE A 132 13.09 -12.00 -9.76
C ILE A 132 12.88 -12.71 -8.42
N ARG A 133 13.94 -12.92 -7.65
CA ARG A 133 13.85 -13.55 -6.32
C ARG A 133 13.00 -12.74 -5.36
N MET A 134 13.12 -11.42 -5.38
CA MET A 134 12.34 -10.56 -4.50
C MET A 134 10.85 -10.65 -4.81
N TYR A 135 10.45 -10.57 -6.08
CA TYR A 135 9.06 -10.70 -6.49
C TYR A 135 8.49 -12.09 -6.17
N ASP A 136 9.25 -13.15 -6.44
CA ASP A 136 8.83 -14.52 -6.13
C ASP A 136 8.70 -14.75 -4.62
N ASN A 137 9.66 -14.27 -3.83
CA ASN A 137 9.61 -14.38 -2.37
C ASN A 137 8.49 -13.53 -1.76
N ALA A 138 8.21 -12.33 -2.29
CA ALA A 138 7.07 -11.54 -1.85
C ALA A 138 5.73 -12.29 -2.06
N LYS A 139 5.56 -12.94 -3.21
CA LYS A 139 4.40 -13.77 -3.50
C LYS A 139 4.31 -14.97 -2.55
N LYS A 140 5.42 -15.68 -2.31
CA LYS A 140 5.48 -16.82 -1.39
C LYS A 140 5.18 -16.40 0.04
N LEU A 141 5.71 -15.26 0.49
CA LEU A 141 5.45 -14.70 1.81
C LEU A 141 3.96 -14.46 2.06
N LEU A 142 3.30 -13.81 1.11
CA LEU A 142 1.85 -13.57 1.18
C LEU A 142 1.05 -14.87 1.16
N ALA A 143 1.43 -15.83 0.32
CA ALA A 143 0.79 -17.13 0.25
C ALA A 143 0.93 -17.90 1.56
N ALA A 144 2.13 -17.93 2.15
CA ALA A 144 2.40 -18.60 3.43
C ALA A 144 1.61 -17.96 4.57
N ALA A 145 1.59 -16.62 4.65
CA ALA A 145 0.82 -15.89 5.65
C ALA A 145 -0.70 -16.14 5.51
N ALA A 146 -1.22 -16.16 4.28
CA ALA A 146 -2.63 -16.45 4.02
C ALA A 146 -3.00 -17.90 4.39
N MET A 147 -2.11 -18.87 4.09
CA MET A 147 -2.30 -20.25 4.52
C MET A 147 -2.32 -20.37 6.04
N ASP A 148 -1.45 -19.66 6.75
CA ASP A 148 -1.38 -19.69 8.21
C ASP A 148 -2.61 -19.03 8.86
N VAL A 149 -3.13 -17.95 8.28
CA VAL A 149 -4.36 -17.29 8.73
C VAL A 149 -5.59 -18.20 8.57
N LEU A 150 -5.74 -18.84 7.40
CA LEU A 150 -6.90 -19.70 7.14
C LEU A 150 -6.80 -21.07 7.80
N HIS A 151 -5.60 -21.60 7.93
CA HIS A 151 -5.33 -22.95 8.44
C HIS A 151 -4.14 -22.91 9.40
N PRO A 152 -4.27 -22.39 10.63
CA PRO A 152 -3.16 -22.30 11.57
C PRO A 152 -2.50 -23.66 11.82
N LYS A 153 -1.30 -23.87 11.31
CA LYS A 153 -0.52 -25.11 11.45
C LYS A 153 0.97 -24.81 11.47
N LYS A 154 1.74 -25.64 12.20
CA LYS A 154 3.20 -25.52 12.25
C LYS A 154 3.87 -25.67 10.86
N TYR A 155 3.28 -26.48 9.98
CA TYR A 155 3.78 -26.72 8.62
C TYR A 155 2.63 -26.87 7.64
N HIS A 156 2.73 -26.21 6.50
CA HIS A 156 1.82 -26.37 5.37
C HIS A 156 2.47 -27.22 4.28
N ARG A 157 1.87 -28.36 3.97
CA ARG A 157 2.31 -29.27 2.89
C ARG A 157 1.14 -29.51 1.94
N GLY A 158 1.43 -29.57 0.64
CA GLY A 158 0.44 -29.87 -0.37
C GLY A 158 0.03 -28.66 -1.20
N ARG A 159 -1.14 -28.79 -1.83
CA ARG A 159 -1.68 -27.77 -2.75
C ARG A 159 -2.18 -26.56 -1.97
N MET A 160 -1.95 -25.37 -2.51
CA MET A 160 -2.49 -24.12 -1.99
C MET A 160 -4.03 -24.15 -2.01
N ASP A 161 -4.65 -23.64 -0.96
CA ASP A 161 -6.10 -23.46 -0.86
C ASP A 161 -6.62 -22.49 -1.95
N GLU A 162 -7.85 -22.68 -2.38
CA GLU A 162 -8.46 -21.86 -3.41
C GLU A 162 -8.61 -20.40 -2.98
N ALA A 163 -8.99 -20.15 -1.70
CA ALA A 163 -9.10 -18.80 -1.14
C ALA A 163 -7.75 -18.10 -1.12
N VAL A 164 -6.67 -18.81 -0.72
CA VAL A 164 -5.30 -18.29 -0.78
C VAL A 164 -4.89 -17.97 -2.21
N SER A 165 -5.20 -18.85 -3.15
CA SER A 165 -4.88 -18.65 -4.57
C SER A 165 -5.58 -17.43 -5.14
N LYS A 166 -6.85 -17.21 -4.81
CA LYS A 166 -7.63 -16.02 -5.18
C LYS A 166 -7.06 -14.76 -4.56
N PHE A 167 -6.73 -14.78 -3.28
CA PHE A 167 -6.11 -13.65 -2.59
C PHE A 167 -4.79 -13.26 -3.25
N VAL A 168 -3.86 -14.22 -3.44
CA VAL A 168 -2.56 -13.94 -4.06
C VAL A 168 -2.70 -13.46 -5.50
N ALA A 169 -3.67 -13.98 -6.26
CA ALA A 169 -3.95 -13.55 -7.64
C ALA A 169 -4.52 -12.11 -7.71
N SER A 170 -5.17 -11.64 -6.65
CA SER A 170 -5.67 -10.26 -6.56
C SER A 170 -4.58 -9.24 -6.21
N CYS A 171 -3.51 -9.66 -5.54
CA CYS A 171 -2.39 -8.78 -5.17
C CYS A 171 -1.63 -8.30 -6.41
N ARG A 172 -1.14 -7.07 -6.35
CA ARG A 172 -0.44 -6.41 -7.47
C ARG A 172 0.84 -5.74 -6.98
N PHE A 173 1.85 -5.68 -7.84
CA PHE A 173 3.00 -4.83 -7.59
C PHE A 173 2.71 -3.42 -8.10
N GLY A 174 3.00 -2.43 -7.25
CA GLY A 174 2.98 -1.02 -7.60
C GLY A 174 4.31 -0.57 -8.21
N GLN A 175 4.41 0.73 -8.48
CA GLN A 175 5.66 1.35 -8.94
C GLN A 175 6.73 1.29 -7.85
N THR A 176 8.00 1.20 -8.27
CA THR A 176 9.17 1.32 -7.38
C THR A 176 9.39 2.78 -7.00
N GLU A 177 9.81 3.04 -5.77
CA GLU A 177 10.09 4.39 -5.28
C GLU A 177 11.53 4.81 -5.64
N VAL A 178 11.71 6.13 -5.87
CA VAL A 178 13.01 6.71 -6.19
C VAL A 178 13.94 6.72 -4.98
N GLY A 179 15.22 6.38 -5.16
CA GLY A 179 16.29 6.47 -4.14
C GLY A 179 16.68 5.16 -3.47
N SER A 180 15.84 4.14 -3.49
CA SER A 180 16.10 2.76 -3.05
C SER A 180 15.22 1.84 -3.87
N TYR A 181 15.61 0.57 -4.02
CA TYR A 181 14.72 -0.38 -4.67
C TYR A 181 13.63 -0.81 -3.68
N ILE A 182 12.53 -0.03 -3.65
CA ILE A 182 11.37 -0.30 -2.82
C ILE A 182 10.23 -0.72 -3.72
N VAL A 183 9.69 -1.91 -3.50
CA VAL A 183 8.53 -2.43 -4.21
C VAL A 183 7.31 -2.33 -3.30
N SER A 184 6.26 -1.71 -3.81
CA SER A 184 4.96 -1.69 -3.15
C SER A 184 4.14 -2.90 -3.60
N VAL A 185 3.61 -3.67 -2.65
CA VAL A 185 2.64 -4.73 -2.91
C VAL A 185 1.27 -4.24 -2.47
N VAL A 186 0.37 -4.10 -3.41
CA VAL A 186 -1.01 -3.66 -3.19
C VAL A 186 -1.88 -4.90 -2.98
N CYS A 187 -2.45 -5.04 -1.80
CA CYS A 187 -3.29 -6.16 -1.39
C CYS A 187 -4.73 -5.65 -1.23
N PRO A 188 -5.62 -5.85 -2.21
CA PRO A 188 -6.99 -5.38 -2.13
C PRO A 188 -7.77 -6.17 -1.09
N PHE A 189 -8.69 -5.49 -0.39
CA PHE A 189 -9.71 -6.20 0.37
C PHE A 189 -10.63 -6.91 -0.63
N ALA A 190 -11.00 -8.15 -0.34
CA ALA A 190 -11.95 -8.87 -1.18
C ALA A 190 -13.21 -8.02 -1.31
N GLU A 191 -13.64 -7.77 -2.53
CA GLU A 191 -14.97 -7.22 -2.80
C GLU A 191 -15.96 -8.24 -2.23
N LEU A 192 -16.70 -7.85 -1.21
CA LEU A 192 -17.86 -8.61 -0.78
C LEU A 192 -18.79 -8.62 -1.98
N ASN A 193 -19.06 -9.82 -2.52
CA ASN A 193 -19.98 -9.97 -3.64
C ASN A 193 -21.29 -9.27 -3.31
N ASP A 194 -21.61 -8.22 -4.06
CA ASP A 194 -22.77 -7.33 -3.90
C ASP A 194 -24.13 -8.02 -3.92
N LYS A 195 -24.21 -9.35 -4.00
CA LYS A 195 -25.47 -10.05 -4.24
C LYS A 195 -26.11 -10.74 -3.04
N ASP A 196 -25.37 -11.01 -1.97
CA ASP A 196 -25.93 -11.85 -0.89
C ASP A 196 -26.06 -11.20 0.50
N GLU A 197 -25.66 -9.94 0.69
CA GLU A 197 -25.58 -9.36 2.04
C GLU A 197 -26.18 -7.96 2.25
N TYR A 198 -27.00 -7.47 1.34
CA TYR A 198 -27.60 -6.14 1.48
C TYR A 198 -28.50 -5.94 2.71
N THR A 199 -28.83 -6.99 3.44
CA THR A 199 -29.80 -6.89 4.54
C THR A 199 -29.17 -6.85 5.95
N GLN A 200 -27.92 -7.22 6.12
CA GLN A 200 -27.24 -7.22 7.44
C GLN A 200 -26.06 -6.26 7.57
N LEU A 201 -25.53 -5.72 6.48
CA LEU A 201 -24.24 -5.01 6.45
C LEU A 201 -24.30 -3.52 6.77
N SER A 202 -25.47 -2.95 6.97
CA SER A 202 -25.64 -1.53 7.33
C SER A 202 -25.29 -1.22 8.80
N ILE A 203 -25.01 -2.22 9.62
CA ILE A 203 -24.77 -2.08 11.06
C ILE A 203 -23.27 -1.89 11.40
N PHE A 204 -22.37 -2.36 10.54
CA PHE A 204 -20.92 -2.25 10.76
C PHE A 204 -20.32 -1.07 10.01
N SER A 205 -19.44 -0.32 10.64
CA SER A 205 -18.65 0.72 9.99
C SER A 205 -17.69 0.10 8.94
N ASP A 206 -17.34 0.85 7.89
CA ASP A 206 -16.35 0.39 6.89
C ASP A 206 -15.01 0.02 7.53
N GLU A 207 -14.68 0.61 8.68
CA GLU A 207 -13.48 0.33 9.46
C GLU A 207 -13.50 -1.05 10.12
N GLU A 208 -14.66 -1.46 10.68
CA GLU A 208 -14.83 -2.79 11.27
C GLU A 208 -14.78 -3.88 10.21
N ARG A 209 -15.36 -3.65 9.03
CA ARG A 209 -15.27 -4.57 7.88
C ARG A 209 -13.85 -4.76 7.38
N CYS A 210 -13.06 -3.67 7.35
CA CYS A 210 -11.67 -3.74 6.96
C CYS A 210 -10.79 -4.46 7.99
N ALA A 211 -11.11 -4.35 9.29
CA ALA A 211 -10.34 -5.00 10.35
C ALA A 211 -10.42 -6.53 10.27
N ASP A 212 -11.56 -7.08 9.89
CA ASP A 212 -11.78 -8.54 9.81
C ASP A 212 -11.50 -9.14 8.42
N SER A 213 -11.15 -8.32 7.43
CA SER A 213 -10.86 -8.83 6.10
C SER A 213 -9.66 -9.79 6.10
N LEU A 214 -9.73 -10.84 5.27
CA LEU A 214 -8.62 -11.77 5.08
C LEU A 214 -7.32 -11.02 4.76
N THR A 215 -7.38 -10.01 3.91
CA THR A 215 -6.23 -9.18 3.53
C THR A 215 -5.59 -8.54 4.76
N ARG A 216 -6.37 -7.92 5.64
CA ARG A 216 -5.87 -7.29 6.86
C ARG A 216 -5.25 -8.31 7.82
N GLN A 217 -5.87 -9.47 7.98
CA GLN A 217 -5.32 -10.55 8.79
C GLN A 217 -3.99 -11.06 8.23
N VAL A 218 -3.90 -11.23 6.91
CA VAL A 218 -2.67 -11.67 6.23
C VAL A 218 -1.55 -10.63 6.36
N THR A 219 -1.83 -9.36 6.09
CA THR A 219 -0.82 -8.30 6.20
C THR A 219 -0.33 -8.13 7.63
N ASN A 220 -1.22 -8.20 8.62
CA ASN A 220 -0.86 -8.20 10.03
C ASN A 220 -0.01 -9.44 10.40
N ARG A 221 -0.34 -10.62 9.86
CA ARG A 221 0.44 -11.84 10.07
C ARG A 221 1.86 -11.70 9.53
N VAL A 222 2.02 -11.13 8.34
CA VAL A 222 3.34 -10.82 7.75
C VAL A 222 4.13 -9.89 8.67
N MET A 223 3.54 -8.77 9.11
CA MET A 223 4.19 -7.79 9.97
C MET A 223 4.61 -8.40 11.32
N ASN A 224 3.71 -9.15 11.97
CA ASN A 224 4.00 -9.82 13.23
C ASN A 224 5.15 -10.84 13.09
N SER A 225 5.18 -11.58 11.99
CA SER A 225 6.25 -12.57 11.73
C SER A 225 7.61 -11.88 11.54
N ILE A 226 7.66 -10.78 10.81
CA ILE A 226 8.88 -9.97 10.63
C ILE A 226 9.35 -9.39 11.97
N ASP A 227 8.44 -8.92 12.80
CA ASP A 227 8.74 -8.38 14.12
C ASP A 227 9.30 -9.43 15.06
N CYS A 228 8.75 -10.66 15.03
CA CYS A 228 9.30 -11.80 15.77
C CYS A 228 10.73 -12.16 15.34
N ILE A 229 10.98 -12.20 14.00
CA ILE A 229 12.32 -12.46 13.46
C ILE A 229 13.30 -11.37 13.92
N LYS A 230 12.91 -10.11 13.82
CA LYS A 230 13.73 -8.98 14.26
C LYS A 230 14.08 -9.09 15.75
N LYS A 231 13.10 -9.31 16.63
CA LYS A 231 13.30 -9.49 18.06
C LYS A 231 14.26 -10.64 18.37
N SER A 232 14.17 -11.73 17.62
CA SER A 232 15.07 -12.89 17.77
C SER A 232 16.51 -12.56 17.38
N ILE A 233 16.70 -11.83 16.29
CA ILE A 233 18.02 -11.39 15.83
C ILE A 233 18.62 -10.42 16.86
N ASP A 234 17.84 -9.48 17.37
CA ASP A 234 18.29 -8.51 18.37
C ASP A 234 18.64 -9.19 19.70
N ALA A 235 17.82 -10.16 20.16
CA ALA A 235 18.11 -10.98 21.35
C ALA A 235 19.41 -11.77 21.17
N THR A 236 19.60 -12.42 20.02
CA THR A 236 20.83 -13.20 19.73
C THR A 236 22.08 -12.32 19.64
N ARG A 237 21.94 -11.06 19.26
CA ARG A 237 23.05 -10.07 19.26
C ARG A 237 23.39 -9.61 20.65
N ASN A 238 22.39 -9.47 21.54
CA ASN A 238 22.57 -8.99 22.92
C ASN A 238 23.00 -10.11 23.87
N ASP A 239 22.50 -11.35 23.67
CA ASP A 239 22.80 -12.51 24.50
C ASP A 239 23.63 -13.53 23.74
N ARG A 240 24.95 -13.38 23.78
CA ARG A 240 25.87 -14.46 23.40
C ARG A 240 25.87 -15.65 24.36
N GLN A 241 25.00 -15.69 25.36
CA GLN A 241 25.02 -16.70 26.45
C GLN A 241 23.72 -17.46 26.70
N GLU A 242 22.57 -17.12 26.09
CA GLU A 242 21.36 -17.91 26.26
C GLU A 242 20.84 -18.41 24.91
N GLN A 243 20.99 -19.73 24.69
CA GLN A 243 20.35 -20.45 23.59
C GLN A 243 18.85 -20.49 23.82
N HIS A 244 18.14 -19.44 23.41
CA HIS A 244 16.70 -19.55 23.19
C HIS A 244 16.44 -20.38 21.94
N ASN A 245 15.68 -21.44 22.10
CA ASN A 245 15.29 -22.36 21.03
C ASN A 245 14.66 -21.58 19.88
N ALA A 246 15.38 -21.47 18.78
CA ALA A 246 14.91 -20.83 17.53
C ALA A 246 13.60 -21.48 17.00
N GLU A 247 13.27 -22.69 17.47
CA GLU A 247 12.06 -23.41 17.08
C GLU A 247 10.76 -22.80 17.60
N ASP A 248 10.78 -22.12 18.76
CA ASP A 248 9.58 -21.47 19.33
C ASP A 248 9.33 -20.08 18.69
N ILE A 249 10.32 -19.52 18.05
CA ILE A 249 10.28 -18.16 17.51
C ILE A 249 9.89 -18.16 16.02
N ILE A 250 10.26 -19.21 15.29
CA ILE A 250 9.94 -19.38 13.88
C ILE A 250 8.74 -20.32 13.74
N SER A 251 7.58 -19.90 14.25
CA SER A 251 6.33 -20.56 13.90
C SER A 251 5.75 -20.10 12.54
N ALA A 252 6.42 -19.18 11.89
CA ALA A 252 6.06 -18.76 10.55
C ALA A 252 6.82 -19.59 9.52
N ASN A 253 6.10 -20.48 8.86
CA ASN A 253 6.63 -21.26 7.75
C ASN A 253 6.81 -20.35 6.52
N PHE A 254 7.99 -19.80 6.39
CA PHE A 254 8.43 -19.18 5.14
C PHE A 254 9.11 -20.27 4.30
N TYR A 255 8.37 -20.87 3.36
CA TYR A 255 8.89 -21.74 2.33
C TYR A 255 8.68 -21.13 0.95
#